data_649a778ea43ee5d0138a54cba3bbbf4a
#
_entry.id   649a778ea43ee5d0138a54cba3bbbf4a
#
_cell.length_a   1.000
_cell.length_b   1.000
_cell.length_c   1.000
_cell.angle_alpha   90.00
_cell.angle_beta   90.00
_cell.angle_gamma   90.00
#
_symmetry.space_group_name_H-M   'P 1'
#
loop_
_entity.id
_entity.type
_entity.pdbx_description
1 polymer ?
#
loop_
_entity_poly.entity_id
_entity_poly.type
_entity_poly.pdbx_seq_one_letter_code
_entity_poly.pdbx_strand_id
1 'polypeptide(L)' 'MRINKVTKMRKGIGRFINRRTKTGKNFYDRFFIYVPTEIGRDGTFPFRDGDRVEVEIKGKTLIIRKAKA' A
#
# COMPACT_ATOMS: atom_id res chain seq x y z
N MET A 1 -33.38 -3.49 -2.16
CA MET A 1 -32.72 -3.59 -2.30
C MET A 1 -31.78 -3.75 -2.22
N ARG A 2 -31.48 -3.69 -2.33
CA ARG A 2 -30.56 -3.79 -2.45
C ARG A 2 -29.53 -3.98 -2.17
N ILE A 3 -29.08 -3.92 -2.24
CA ILE A 3 -28.22 -4.06 -2.12
C ILE A 3 -27.22 -4.21 -2.02
N ASN A 4 -26.69 -4.14 -2.11
CA ASN A 4 -25.71 -4.20 -2.16
C ASN A 4 -24.80 -4.51 -1.91
N LYS A 5 -24.42 -4.59 -2.03
CA LYS A 5 -23.54 -4.78 -1.87
C LYS A 5 -22.69 -5.11 -1.97
N VAL A 6 -22.60 -5.12 -2.04
CA VAL A 6 -21.90 -5.56 -2.25
C VAL A 6 -20.66 -5.52 -2.58
N THR A 7 -20.31 -5.67 -3.25
CA THR A 7 -19.18 -5.56 -3.54
C THR A 7 -18.65 -4.40 -3.56
N LYS A 8 -18.03 -4.01 -2.82
CA LYS A 8 -17.58 -2.87 -2.79
C LYS A 8 -16.24 -2.89 -3.13
N MET A 9 -15.86 -2.14 -4.06
CA MET A 9 -14.61 -1.84 -4.29
C MET A 9 -14.21 -0.89 -3.31
N ARG A 10 -13.31 -1.18 -2.47
CA ARG A 10 -12.81 -0.24 -1.52
C ARG A 10 -11.66 0.46 -2.15
N LYS A 11 -11.85 1.73 -2.46
CA LYS A 11 -10.88 2.51 -3.14
C LYS A 11 -10.70 3.85 -2.51
N GLY A 12 -9.53 4.40 -2.54
CA GLY A 12 -9.27 5.73 -2.03
C GLY A 12 -8.06 6.28 -2.73
N ILE A 13 -7.71 7.52 -2.40
CA ILE A 13 -6.58 8.18 -3.00
C ILE A 13 -5.45 8.20 -2.00
N GLY A 14 -4.35 7.59 -2.35
CA GLY A 14 -3.17 7.65 -1.53
C GLY A 14 -2.14 8.52 -2.18
N ARG A 15 -0.90 8.37 -1.77
CA ARG A 15 0.16 9.19 -2.30
C ARG A 15 1.44 8.39 -2.32
N PHE A 16 2.18 8.50 -3.39
CA PHE A 16 3.49 7.91 -3.49
C PHE A 16 4.51 8.97 -3.10
N ILE A 17 5.40 8.64 -2.18
CA ILE A 17 6.37 9.59 -1.68
C ILE A 17 7.76 8.99 -1.73
N ASN A 18 8.70 9.75 -2.27
CA ASN A 18 10.08 9.37 -2.17
C ASN A 18 10.75 10.27 -1.15
N ARG A 19 11.19 9.71 -0.03
CA ARG A 19 11.83 10.47 0.98
C ARG A 19 13.30 10.14 0.92
N ARG A 20 14.07 11.02 0.36
CA ARG A 20 15.50 10.81 0.27
C ARG A 20 16.14 11.09 1.60
N THR A 21 17.01 10.22 2.00
CA THR A 21 17.74 10.37 3.24
C THR A 21 19.21 10.47 2.94
N LYS A 22 19.88 11.43 3.55
CA LYS A 22 21.31 11.58 3.38
C LYS A 22 22.02 10.96 4.55
N THR A 23 23.00 10.12 4.27
CA THR A 23 23.81 9.53 5.31
C THR A 23 25.25 9.74 4.89
N GLY A 24 25.97 10.61 5.58
CA GLY A 24 27.33 10.94 5.18
C GLY A 24 27.32 11.56 3.81
N LYS A 25 27.97 10.95 2.86
CA LYS A 25 28.04 11.48 1.51
C LYS A 25 27.04 10.81 0.58
N ASN A 26 26.31 9.85 1.08
CA ASN A 26 25.41 9.10 0.23
C ASN A 26 23.97 9.48 0.43
N PHE A 27 23.20 9.35 -0.63
CA PHE A 27 21.78 9.56 -0.58
C PHE A 27 21.11 8.24 -0.84
N TYR A 28 20.08 7.96 -0.08
CA TYR A 28 19.29 6.75 -0.27
C TYR A 28 17.86 7.13 -0.53
N ASP A 29 17.26 6.50 -1.51
CA ASP A 29 15.86 6.71 -1.79
C ASP A 29 15.04 5.84 -0.86
N ARG A 30 13.98 6.41 -0.35
CA ARG A 30 13.04 5.65 0.46
C ARG A 30 11.67 5.92 -0.06
N PHE A 31 11.04 4.88 -0.52
CA PHE A 31 9.74 5.03 -1.14
C PHE A 31 8.64 4.59 -0.20
N PHE A 32 7.63 5.42 -0.09
CA PHE A 32 6.49 5.13 0.76
C PHE A 32 5.21 5.31 -0.02
N ILE A 33 4.24 4.51 0.31
CA ILE A 33 2.92 4.69 -0.24
C ILE A 33 1.98 4.95 0.91
N TYR A 34 1.34 6.10 0.85
CA TYR A 34 0.40 6.48 1.88
C TYR A 34 -0.96 5.90 1.55
N VAL A 35 -1.48 5.10 2.43
CA VAL A 35 -2.78 4.48 2.27
C VAL A 35 -3.78 5.32 3.05
N PRO A 36 -4.88 5.74 2.43
CA PRO A 36 -5.86 6.54 3.17
C PRO A 36 -6.39 5.74 4.36
N THR A 37 -6.67 6.45 5.42
CA THR A 37 -7.11 5.85 6.67
C THR A 37 -8.31 4.94 6.50
N GLU A 38 -9.27 5.37 5.72
CA GLU A 38 -10.47 4.57 5.56
C GLU A 38 -10.21 3.26 4.86
N ILE A 39 -9.17 3.20 4.03
CA ILE A 39 -8.78 1.95 3.40
C ILE A 39 -8.00 1.09 4.40
N GLY A 40 -7.07 1.70 5.10
CA GLY A 40 -6.23 0.95 6.04
C GLY A 40 -6.99 0.37 7.21
N ARG A 41 -8.09 1.02 7.59
CA ARG A 41 -8.91 0.56 8.70
C ARG A 41 -10.06 -0.33 8.30
N ASP A 42 -10.21 -0.57 7.01
CA ASP A 42 -11.27 -1.42 6.55
C ASP A 42 -11.04 -2.85 7.05
N GLY A 43 -12.10 -3.51 7.46
CA GLY A 43 -11.99 -4.86 8.00
C GLY A 43 -11.43 -5.87 7.02
N THR A 44 -11.48 -5.57 5.73
CA THR A 44 -10.94 -6.47 4.73
C THR A 44 -9.52 -6.11 4.30
N PHE A 45 -8.93 -5.09 4.94
CA PHE A 45 -7.58 -4.72 4.60
C PHE A 45 -6.63 -5.87 4.95
N PRO A 46 -5.82 -6.31 4.02
CA PRO A 46 -5.09 -7.57 4.21
C PRO A 46 -3.82 -7.50 5.04
N PHE A 47 -3.37 -6.29 5.38
CA PHE A 47 -2.07 -6.17 6.07
C PHE A 47 -2.19 -5.61 7.46
N ARG A 48 -1.24 -5.96 8.29
CA ARG A 48 -1.15 -5.42 9.63
C ARG A 48 0.21 -4.82 9.82
N ASP A 49 0.33 -3.98 10.81
CA ASP A 49 1.59 -3.34 11.13
C ASP A 49 2.68 -4.41 11.29
N GLY A 50 3.77 -4.24 10.61
CA GLY A 50 4.88 -5.16 10.70
C GLY A 50 4.86 -6.32 9.72
N ASP A 51 3.78 -6.47 8.97
CA ASP A 51 3.71 -7.57 8.01
C ASP A 51 4.74 -7.39 6.91
N ARG A 52 5.26 -8.48 6.45
CA ARG A 52 6.14 -8.47 5.30
C ARG A 52 5.29 -8.57 4.07
N VAL A 53 5.62 -7.80 3.07
CA VAL A 53 4.84 -7.79 1.84
C VAL A 53 5.74 -8.00 0.64
N GLU A 54 5.18 -8.57 -0.39
CA GLU A 54 5.82 -8.74 -1.65
C GLU A 54 5.38 -7.64 -2.56
N VAL A 55 6.30 -6.99 -3.23
CA VAL A 55 5.97 -5.88 -4.11
C VAL A 55 6.44 -6.23 -5.50
N GLU A 56 5.54 -6.12 -6.45
CA GLU A 56 5.81 -6.56 -7.80
C GLU A 56 5.35 -5.55 -8.83
N ILE A 57 6.12 -5.35 -9.88
CA ILE A 57 5.71 -4.49 -10.98
C ILE A 57 5.15 -5.35 -12.08
N LYS A 58 3.97 -5.00 -12.54
CA LYS A 58 3.37 -5.70 -13.63
C LYS A 58 2.83 -4.69 -14.62
N GLY A 59 3.50 -4.53 -15.75
CA GLY A 59 3.15 -3.50 -16.68
C GLY A 59 3.30 -2.14 -16.04
N LYS A 60 2.22 -1.41 -15.95
CA LYS A 60 2.23 -0.10 -15.30
C LYS A 60 1.57 -0.13 -13.95
N THR A 61 1.47 -1.31 -13.38
CA THR A 61 0.77 -1.51 -12.12
C THR A 61 1.73 -2.02 -11.07
N LEU A 62 1.54 -1.58 -9.86
CA LEU A 62 2.28 -2.08 -8.72
C LEU A 62 1.35 -2.98 -7.93
N ILE A 63 1.79 -4.17 -7.64
CA ILE A 63 1.00 -5.14 -6.89
C ILE A 63 1.69 -5.42 -5.58
N ILE A 64 0.93 -5.35 -4.51
CA ILE A 64 1.44 -5.62 -3.18
C ILE A 64 0.61 -6.72 -2.56
N ARG A 65 1.26 -7.76 -2.07
CA ARG A 65 0.53 -8.84 -1.43
C ARG A 65 1.31 -9.33 -0.23
N LYS A 66 0.67 -10.08 0.62
CA LYS A 66 1.33 -10.61 1.77
C LYS A 66 2.41 -11.57 1.35
N ALA A 67 3.59 -11.41 1.93
CA ALA A 67 4.67 -12.32 1.62
C ALA A 67 4.42 -13.65 2.34
N LYS A 68 4.82 -14.72 1.73
CA LYS A 68 4.70 -16.00 2.38
C LYS A 68 5.80 -16.11 3.38
N ALA A 69 5.50 -16.68 4.47
CA ALA A 69 6.45 -16.78 5.58
C ALA A 69 7.63 -17.67 5.28
#